data_9f8114dcfa336954a36bf54f0d289669
#
_entry.id   9f8114dcfa336954a36bf54f0d289669
#
_cell.length_a   1.000
_cell.length_b   1.000
_cell.length_c   1.000
_cell.angle_alpha   90.00
_cell.angle_beta   90.00
_cell.angle_gamma   90.00
#
_symmetry.space_group_name_H-M   'P 1'
#
loop_
_entity.id
_entity.type
_entity.pdbx_description
1 polymer ?
#
loop_
_entity_poly.entity_id
_entity_poly.type
_entity_poly.pdbx_seq_one_letter_code
_entity_poly.pdbx_strand_id
1 'polypeptide(L)'
;MQKKSNSLRDVIVVGFALFSMFFGAGNVVFPPYLGMEAGPQWLAGFSAYFIADIGLALLGMFALLRVGSSEAVISRVGKVPAELLMCAIILCIGPMVAIPRTSATTFEMAISPNLSGVSPVLFSVLFFALILVLCIKESAVVDIVGKILTPLLLLGLFAIIIKGVITPVGEISALPQISNVAVTGIKAGYQTMDALAALPFGIIVLQSVTAKGYDNSKKQFRVVGGSAILAGVLLLAVYMGLAYLGATVSGQYNGAIGRAQLVMAIVEALMGKVGMILFGVVVGLACVTTAIALTSSAAAYFAELCRGKVPYKAFVIAICVFSAVVSNLGLDRIVAVAAPVLDVIYPPTLVLIFISLLMPRMPDRVSRGACIGALITSVLCTLTAHGVNIPVVPSLPLYDLGLSWLIPAAVFGLAASLLPLRARSREKRIVPLPNEEH
;
A
#
# COMPACT_ATOMS: atom_id res chain seq x y z
N MET A 1 -14.34 -31.63 -15.56
CA MET A 1 -15.56 -30.80 -15.55
C MET A 1 -15.15 -29.34 -15.44
N GLN A 2 -15.15 -28.58 -16.55
CA GLN A 2 -14.91 -27.13 -16.53
C GLN A 2 -16.08 -26.47 -15.80
N LYS A 3 -15.82 -25.94 -14.62
CA LYS A 3 -16.77 -25.14 -13.85
C LYS A 3 -17.13 -23.91 -14.72
N LYS A 4 -18.39 -23.78 -15.16
CA LYS A 4 -18.87 -22.59 -15.87
C LYS A 4 -18.47 -21.35 -15.05
N SER A 5 -17.53 -20.56 -15.56
CA SER A 5 -17.05 -19.34 -14.89
C SER A 5 -18.18 -18.32 -14.88
N ASN A 6 -18.64 -17.97 -13.69
CA ASN A 6 -19.61 -16.89 -13.53
C ASN A 6 -18.82 -15.60 -13.29
N SER A 7 -18.58 -14.86 -14.37
CA SER A 7 -17.73 -13.67 -14.39
C SER A 7 -18.06 -12.66 -13.27
N LEU A 8 -19.33 -12.45 -12.96
CA LEU A 8 -19.75 -11.51 -11.91
C LEU A 8 -19.39 -12.02 -10.51
N ARG A 9 -19.63 -13.30 -10.24
CA ARG A 9 -19.27 -13.92 -8.96
C ARG A 9 -17.75 -13.87 -8.73
N ASP A 10 -16.98 -14.14 -9.79
CA ASP A 10 -15.53 -14.13 -9.71
C ASP A 10 -14.99 -12.69 -9.48
N VAL A 11 -15.59 -11.68 -10.12
CA VAL A 11 -15.30 -10.25 -9.87
C VAL A 11 -15.55 -9.88 -8.41
N ILE A 12 -16.66 -10.33 -7.82
CA ILE A 12 -16.99 -10.04 -6.41
C ILE A 12 -16.00 -10.73 -5.47
N VAL A 13 -15.72 -12.03 -5.67
CA VAL A 13 -14.81 -12.78 -4.80
C VAL A 13 -13.38 -12.25 -4.88
N VAL A 14 -12.90 -11.95 -6.09
CA VAL A 14 -11.55 -11.38 -6.29
C VAL A 14 -11.50 -9.93 -5.80
N GLY A 15 -12.59 -9.16 -5.96
CA GLY A 15 -12.69 -7.79 -5.46
C GLY A 15 -12.62 -7.71 -3.93
N PHE A 16 -13.31 -8.63 -3.23
CA PHE A 16 -13.19 -8.75 -1.77
C PHE A 16 -11.80 -9.20 -1.32
N ALA A 17 -11.18 -10.11 -2.08
CA ALA A 17 -9.79 -10.50 -1.81
C ALA A 17 -8.84 -9.32 -1.99
N LEU A 18 -8.97 -8.53 -3.06
CA LEU A 18 -8.20 -7.30 -3.28
C LEU A 18 -8.44 -6.27 -2.20
N PHE A 19 -9.69 -6.03 -1.79
CA PHE A 19 -10.01 -5.17 -0.66
C PHE A 19 -9.23 -5.60 0.59
N SER A 20 -9.26 -6.90 0.94
CA SER A 20 -8.55 -7.43 2.10
C SER A 20 -7.03 -7.33 1.99
N MET A 21 -6.49 -7.44 0.78
CA MET A 21 -5.03 -7.30 0.54
C MET A 21 -4.56 -5.86 0.73
N PHE A 22 -5.33 -4.88 0.23
CA PHE A 22 -5.03 -3.47 0.40
C PHE A 22 -5.41 -2.95 1.79
N PHE A 23 -6.49 -3.42 2.39
CA PHE A 23 -6.92 -2.97 3.71
C PHE A 23 -6.02 -3.54 4.81
N GLY A 24 -4.96 -2.84 5.11
CA GLY A 24 -3.96 -3.21 6.12
C GLY A 24 -3.92 -2.25 7.32
N ALA A 25 -2.91 -2.43 8.15
CA ALA A 25 -2.69 -1.66 9.38
C ALA A 25 -2.68 -0.13 9.17
N GLY A 26 -2.08 0.34 8.06
CA GLY A 26 -2.03 1.77 7.73
C GLY A 26 -3.40 2.35 7.41
N ASN A 27 -4.16 1.61 6.64
CA ASN A 27 -5.44 2.07 6.08
C ASN A 27 -6.54 2.25 7.14
N VAL A 28 -6.35 1.67 8.31
CA VAL A 28 -7.23 1.88 9.48
C VAL A 28 -6.90 3.19 10.19
N VAL A 29 -5.63 3.60 10.24
CA VAL A 29 -5.17 4.69 11.11
C VAL A 29 -4.96 6.02 10.39
N PHE A 30 -4.53 6.01 9.11
CA PHE A 30 -4.25 7.25 8.40
C PHE A 30 -5.48 8.09 8.05
N PRO A 31 -6.59 7.53 7.53
CA PRO A 31 -7.76 8.34 7.20
C PRO A 31 -8.35 9.07 8.40
N PRO A 32 -8.62 8.44 9.56
CA PRO A 32 -9.17 9.17 10.71
C PRO A 32 -8.17 10.18 11.29
N TYR A 33 -6.88 9.86 11.30
CA TYR A 33 -5.87 10.80 11.78
C TYR A 33 -5.78 12.05 10.90
N LEU A 34 -5.77 11.87 9.57
CA LEU A 34 -5.85 12.97 8.61
C LEU A 34 -7.14 13.78 8.76
N GLY A 35 -8.27 13.11 8.99
CA GLY A 35 -9.55 13.78 9.22
C GLY A 35 -9.51 14.70 10.44
N MET A 36 -8.90 14.24 11.54
CA MET A 36 -8.70 15.02 12.76
C MET A 36 -7.80 16.24 12.49
N GLU A 37 -6.64 16.04 11.84
CA GLU A 37 -5.72 17.14 11.55
C GLU A 37 -6.27 18.17 10.55
N ALA A 38 -7.02 17.69 9.54
CA ALA A 38 -7.63 18.54 8.53
C ALA A 38 -8.88 19.27 9.00
N GLY A 39 -9.56 18.79 10.03
CA GLY A 39 -10.73 19.43 10.62
C GLY A 39 -11.79 19.78 9.57
N PRO A 40 -12.14 21.08 9.37
CA PRO A 40 -13.19 21.49 8.44
C PRO A 40 -12.81 21.21 6.97
N GLN A 41 -11.54 21.01 6.67
CA GLN A 41 -11.04 20.70 5.34
C GLN A 41 -10.82 19.18 5.13
N TRP A 42 -11.41 18.32 5.98
CA TRP A 42 -11.20 16.88 5.93
C TRP A 42 -11.49 16.27 4.55
N LEU A 43 -12.49 16.77 3.82
CA LEU A 43 -12.84 16.25 2.49
C LEU A 43 -11.74 16.56 1.46
N ALA A 44 -11.12 17.74 1.52
CA ALA A 44 -10.00 18.12 0.65
C ALA A 44 -8.76 17.26 0.97
N GLY A 45 -8.45 17.09 2.27
CA GLY A 45 -7.37 16.22 2.72
C GLY A 45 -7.60 14.77 2.30
N PHE A 46 -8.81 14.26 2.50
CA PHE A 46 -9.20 12.92 2.10
C PHE A 46 -9.12 12.73 0.56
N SER A 47 -9.56 13.70 -0.23
CA SER A 47 -9.48 13.59 -1.69
C SER A 47 -8.02 13.47 -2.16
N ALA A 48 -7.12 14.26 -1.60
CA ALA A 48 -5.68 14.17 -1.89
C ALA A 48 -5.10 12.82 -1.43
N TYR A 49 -5.48 12.37 -0.24
CA TYR A 49 -5.12 11.05 0.29
C TYR A 49 -5.58 9.93 -0.63
N PHE A 50 -6.88 9.91 -1.00
CA PHE A 50 -7.46 8.85 -1.81
C PHE A 50 -6.81 8.74 -3.19
N ILE A 51 -6.50 9.86 -3.83
CA ILE A 51 -5.78 9.88 -5.11
C ILE A 51 -4.39 9.28 -4.94
N ALA A 52 -3.66 9.69 -3.90
CA ALA A 52 -2.29 9.26 -3.65
C ALA A 52 -2.16 7.81 -3.12
N ASP A 53 -3.22 7.27 -2.56
CA ASP A 53 -3.32 5.90 -2.06
C ASP A 53 -3.96 4.98 -3.11
N ILE A 54 -5.27 4.83 -3.06
CA ILE A 54 -6.02 3.89 -3.91
C ILE A 54 -6.01 4.29 -5.39
N GLY A 55 -6.07 5.60 -5.68
CA GLY A 55 -5.97 6.08 -7.06
C GLY A 55 -4.70 5.57 -7.74
N LEU A 56 -3.54 5.75 -7.08
CA LEU A 56 -2.25 5.29 -7.60
C LEU A 56 -2.12 3.76 -7.57
N ALA A 57 -2.68 3.08 -6.56
CA ALA A 57 -2.71 1.62 -6.50
C ALA A 57 -3.50 1.01 -7.67
N LEU A 58 -4.67 1.57 -7.99
CA LEU A 58 -5.46 1.14 -9.16
C LEU A 58 -4.70 1.39 -10.47
N LEU A 59 -4.02 2.54 -10.61
CA LEU A 59 -3.18 2.80 -11.78
C LEU A 59 -2.05 1.78 -11.91
N GLY A 60 -1.41 1.37 -10.80
CA GLY A 60 -0.42 0.31 -10.76
C GLY A 60 -0.97 -1.03 -11.23
N MET A 61 -2.17 -1.41 -10.75
CA MET A 61 -2.88 -2.61 -11.20
C MET A 61 -3.18 -2.58 -12.70
N PHE A 62 -3.70 -1.46 -13.22
CA PHE A 62 -3.98 -1.32 -14.64
C PHE A 62 -2.72 -1.28 -15.51
N ALA A 63 -1.62 -0.69 -15.01
CA ALA A 63 -0.33 -0.73 -15.68
C ALA A 63 0.18 -2.17 -15.82
N LEU A 64 0.11 -2.95 -14.75
CA LEU A 64 0.46 -4.37 -14.76
C LEU A 64 -0.40 -5.17 -15.75
N LEU A 65 -1.71 -4.98 -15.73
CA LEU A 65 -2.62 -5.65 -16.67
C LEU A 65 -2.32 -5.29 -18.14
N ARG A 66 -1.84 -4.07 -18.41
CA ARG A 66 -1.52 -3.61 -19.75
C ARG A 66 -0.22 -4.19 -20.31
N VAL A 67 0.79 -4.35 -19.45
CA VAL A 67 2.12 -4.85 -19.87
C VAL A 67 2.35 -6.32 -19.53
N GLY A 68 1.49 -6.93 -18.73
CA GLY A 68 1.46 -8.37 -18.45
C GLY A 68 2.29 -8.83 -17.23
N SER A 69 3.22 -8.02 -16.72
CA SER A 69 3.99 -8.37 -15.52
C SER A 69 4.54 -7.14 -14.80
N SER A 70 4.82 -7.27 -13.49
CA SER A 70 5.47 -6.21 -12.70
C SER A 70 6.91 -5.98 -13.16
N GLU A 71 7.60 -7.04 -13.57
CA GLU A 71 8.95 -6.95 -14.12
C GLU A 71 8.96 -6.10 -15.40
N ALA A 72 7.95 -6.25 -16.28
CA ALA A 72 7.82 -5.44 -17.50
C ALA A 72 7.57 -3.95 -17.20
N VAL A 73 6.92 -3.62 -16.08
CA VAL A 73 6.76 -2.23 -15.62
C VAL A 73 8.11 -1.64 -15.20
N ILE A 74 8.86 -2.37 -14.36
CA ILE A 74 10.05 -1.84 -13.68
C ILE A 74 11.32 -1.97 -14.53
N SER A 75 11.47 -3.02 -15.36
CA SER A 75 12.66 -3.26 -16.17
C SER A 75 12.98 -2.16 -17.20
N ARG A 76 12.05 -1.24 -17.44
CA ARG A 76 12.22 -0.08 -18.32
C ARG A 76 13.38 0.84 -17.91
N VAL A 77 13.74 0.86 -16.62
CA VAL A 77 14.92 1.64 -16.16
C VAL A 77 16.24 0.93 -16.37
N GLY A 78 16.22 -0.32 -16.85
CA GLY A 78 17.40 -1.17 -17.02
C GLY A 78 17.51 -2.20 -15.91
N LYS A 79 18.31 -3.25 -16.13
CA LYS A 79 18.34 -4.43 -15.25
C LYS A 79 18.71 -4.10 -13.80
N VAL A 80 19.87 -3.48 -13.58
CA VAL A 80 20.39 -3.20 -12.24
C VAL A 80 19.51 -2.17 -11.48
N PRO A 81 19.16 -1.00 -12.06
CA PRO A 81 18.25 -0.07 -11.38
C PRO A 81 16.87 -0.66 -11.09
N ALA A 82 16.35 -1.54 -11.96
CA ALA A 82 15.09 -2.23 -11.75
C ALA A 82 15.16 -3.20 -10.55
N GLU A 83 16.22 -4.00 -10.46
CA GLU A 83 16.44 -4.91 -9.33
C GLU A 83 16.60 -4.13 -8.01
N LEU A 84 17.34 -3.02 -8.03
CA LEU A 84 17.50 -2.15 -6.84
C LEU A 84 16.18 -1.51 -6.41
N LEU A 85 15.40 -0.97 -7.35
CA LEU A 85 14.11 -0.36 -7.05
C LEU A 85 13.11 -1.39 -6.51
N MET A 86 13.03 -2.57 -7.15
CA MET A 86 12.15 -3.64 -6.68
C MET A 86 12.57 -4.15 -5.31
N CYS A 87 13.87 -4.32 -5.06
CA CYS A 87 14.38 -4.69 -3.76
C CYS A 87 13.99 -3.65 -2.68
N ALA A 88 14.14 -2.35 -2.98
CA ALA A 88 13.72 -1.28 -2.08
C ALA A 88 12.23 -1.29 -1.81
N ILE A 89 11.39 -1.48 -2.84
CA ILE A 89 9.94 -1.61 -2.69
C ILE A 89 9.61 -2.81 -1.78
N ILE A 90 10.15 -4.00 -2.07
CA ILE A 90 9.87 -5.21 -1.29
C ILE A 90 10.38 -5.10 0.15
N LEU A 91 11.50 -4.43 0.40
CA LEU A 91 11.97 -4.16 1.75
C LEU A 91 11.00 -3.25 2.51
N CYS A 92 10.48 -2.19 1.87
CA CYS A 92 9.53 -1.27 2.50
C CYS A 92 8.17 -1.92 2.78
N ILE A 93 7.55 -2.55 1.79
CA ILE A 93 6.27 -3.26 2.00
C ILE A 93 6.44 -4.56 2.80
N GLY A 94 7.66 -5.00 3.01
CA GLY A 94 8.06 -6.20 3.72
C GLY A 94 8.60 -5.87 5.12
N PRO A 95 9.82 -6.36 5.42
CA PRO A 95 10.36 -6.43 6.78
C PRO A 95 10.66 -5.07 7.42
N MET A 96 10.91 -4.01 6.63
CA MET A 96 11.33 -2.73 7.22
C MET A 96 10.16 -1.93 7.78
N VAL A 97 8.99 -1.95 7.13
CA VAL A 97 7.88 -1.05 7.48
C VAL A 97 6.55 -1.78 7.61
N ALA A 98 5.99 -2.35 6.52
CA ALA A 98 4.61 -2.80 6.55
C ALA A 98 4.38 -4.02 7.45
N ILE A 99 5.27 -5.01 7.42
CA ILE A 99 5.12 -6.20 8.27
C ILE A 99 5.26 -5.87 9.77
N PRO A 100 6.30 -5.15 10.24
CA PRO A 100 6.40 -4.73 11.64
C PRO A 100 5.21 -3.89 12.09
N ARG A 101 4.71 -3.01 11.21
CA ARG A 101 3.55 -2.16 11.49
C ARG A 101 2.29 -2.97 11.78
N THR A 102 2.08 -4.14 11.16
CA THR A 102 0.92 -4.99 11.46
C THR A 102 0.91 -5.46 12.91
N SER A 103 2.05 -5.88 13.44
CA SER A 103 2.19 -6.28 14.85
C SER A 103 2.00 -5.11 15.79
N ALA A 104 2.65 -3.96 15.52
CA ALA A 104 2.52 -2.77 16.35
C ALA A 104 1.08 -2.28 16.42
N THR A 105 0.39 -2.17 15.26
CA THR A 105 -1.03 -1.78 15.19
C THR A 105 -1.92 -2.75 15.95
N THR A 106 -1.71 -4.06 15.78
CA THR A 106 -2.48 -5.07 16.51
C THR A 106 -2.28 -4.95 18.02
N PHE A 107 -1.03 -4.74 18.45
CA PHE A 107 -0.74 -4.52 19.86
C PHE A 107 -1.45 -3.28 20.40
N GLU A 108 -1.31 -2.14 19.73
CA GLU A 108 -1.84 -0.87 20.18
C GLU A 108 -3.38 -0.80 20.12
N MET A 109 -4.03 -1.51 19.20
CA MET A 109 -5.50 -1.45 19.03
C MET A 109 -6.24 -2.63 19.67
N ALA A 110 -5.66 -3.83 19.69
CA ALA A 110 -6.35 -5.01 20.21
C ALA A 110 -5.90 -5.40 21.64
N ILE A 111 -4.63 -5.25 21.94
CA ILE A 111 -4.04 -5.77 23.18
C ILE A 111 -3.95 -4.69 24.25
N SER A 112 -3.21 -3.63 23.98
CA SER A 112 -2.89 -2.58 24.97
C SER A 112 -4.14 -1.96 25.62
N PRO A 113 -5.24 -1.66 24.90
CA PRO A 113 -6.43 -1.07 25.50
C PRO A 113 -7.26 -2.06 26.33
N ASN A 114 -7.12 -3.38 26.09
CA ASN A 114 -7.99 -4.41 26.66
C ASN A 114 -7.29 -5.30 27.70
N LEU A 115 -5.96 -5.44 27.63
CA LEU A 115 -5.16 -6.34 28.48
C LEU A 115 -3.99 -5.57 29.07
N SER A 116 -4.14 -5.13 30.31
CA SER A 116 -3.06 -4.49 31.06
C SER A 116 -1.94 -5.48 31.39
N GLY A 117 -0.68 -5.04 31.26
CA GLY A 117 0.50 -5.82 31.67
C GLY A 117 1.09 -6.73 30.59
N VAL A 118 0.54 -6.79 29.39
CA VAL A 118 1.16 -7.53 28.27
C VAL A 118 2.34 -6.71 27.71
N SER A 119 3.54 -7.31 27.70
CA SER A 119 4.73 -6.68 27.11
C SER A 119 4.62 -6.64 25.58
N PRO A 120 4.94 -5.49 24.93
CA PRO A 120 5.03 -5.41 23.46
C PRO A 120 5.98 -6.44 22.87
N VAL A 121 7.11 -6.72 23.58
CA VAL A 121 8.09 -7.72 23.15
C VAL A 121 7.50 -9.13 23.15
N LEU A 122 6.82 -9.51 24.23
CA LEU A 122 6.16 -10.83 24.30
C LEU A 122 5.12 -10.99 23.21
N PHE A 123 4.30 -9.94 23.01
CA PHE A 123 3.28 -9.96 21.97
C PHE A 123 3.91 -10.09 20.57
N SER A 124 4.94 -9.30 20.26
CA SER A 124 5.59 -9.36 18.94
C SER A 124 6.20 -10.73 18.64
N VAL A 125 6.82 -11.38 19.65
CA VAL A 125 7.35 -12.74 19.51
C VAL A 125 6.24 -13.73 19.20
N LEU A 126 5.12 -13.69 19.93
CA LEU A 126 3.98 -14.59 19.71
C LEU A 126 3.32 -14.32 18.35
N PHE A 127 3.15 -13.03 17.97
CA PHE A 127 2.59 -12.63 16.68
C PHE A 127 3.44 -13.18 15.54
N PHE A 128 4.75 -12.94 15.54
CA PHE A 128 5.62 -13.40 14.47
C PHE A 128 5.91 -14.91 14.51
N ALA A 129 5.81 -15.57 15.66
CA ALA A 129 5.79 -17.04 15.72
C ALA A 129 4.57 -17.62 15.02
N LEU A 130 3.39 -17.00 15.20
CA LEU A 130 2.18 -17.37 14.47
C LEU A 130 2.36 -17.15 12.95
N ILE A 131 2.84 -15.97 12.53
CA ILE A 131 3.09 -15.67 11.11
C ILE A 131 4.08 -16.67 10.51
N LEU A 132 5.18 -16.99 11.22
CA LEU A 132 6.17 -17.96 10.81
C LEU A 132 5.54 -19.34 10.53
N VAL A 133 4.74 -19.85 11.46
CA VAL A 133 4.07 -21.16 11.33
C VAL A 133 3.11 -21.17 10.14
N LEU A 134 2.36 -20.07 9.93
CA LEU A 134 1.39 -19.95 8.85
C LEU A 134 2.05 -19.78 7.48
N CYS A 135 3.19 -19.08 7.39
CA CYS A 135 3.93 -18.91 6.14
C CYS A 135 4.72 -20.17 5.73
N ILE A 136 5.23 -20.95 6.70
CA ILE A 136 5.96 -22.21 6.39
C ILE A 136 5.03 -23.32 5.89
N LYS A 137 3.85 -23.39 6.46
CA LYS A 137 2.80 -24.30 6.00
C LYS A 137 1.95 -23.54 5.01
N GLU A 138 2.11 -23.77 3.72
CA GLU A 138 1.20 -23.26 2.67
C GLU A 138 -0.23 -23.69 3.01
N SER A 139 -0.89 -22.96 3.89
CA SER A 139 -2.13 -23.43 4.49
C SER A 139 -3.34 -22.72 3.87
N ALA A 140 -4.42 -23.49 3.73
CA ALA A 140 -5.76 -23.01 3.41
C ALA A 140 -6.28 -21.89 4.35
N VAL A 141 -5.53 -21.54 5.39
CA VAL A 141 -5.85 -20.50 6.37
C VAL A 141 -6.00 -19.14 5.68
N VAL A 142 -5.14 -18.80 4.69
CA VAL A 142 -5.24 -17.55 3.91
C VAL A 142 -6.59 -17.47 3.18
N ASP A 143 -7.05 -18.58 2.63
CA ASP A 143 -8.34 -18.66 1.91
C ASP A 143 -9.55 -18.53 2.83
N ILE A 144 -9.50 -19.15 4.01
CA ILE A 144 -10.59 -19.11 5.01
C ILE A 144 -10.66 -17.72 5.63
N VAL A 145 -9.53 -17.17 6.00
CA VAL A 145 -9.43 -15.83 6.59
C VAL A 145 -9.94 -14.77 5.62
N GLY A 146 -9.53 -14.80 4.33
CA GLY A 146 -10.00 -13.85 3.33
C GLY A 146 -11.50 -13.97 3.01
N LYS A 147 -12.08 -15.17 3.02
CA LYS A 147 -13.50 -15.39 2.67
C LYS A 147 -14.48 -15.04 3.78
N ILE A 148 -14.11 -15.23 5.04
CA ILE A 148 -14.99 -14.99 6.18
C ILE A 148 -14.66 -13.66 6.84
N LEU A 149 -13.39 -13.36 6.97
CA LEU A 149 -12.92 -12.21 7.71
C LEU A 149 -13.20 -10.90 7.00
N THR A 150 -13.04 -10.84 5.67
CA THR A 150 -13.30 -9.62 4.90
C THR A 150 -14.74 -9.12 5.01
N PRO A 151 -15.78 -9.94 4.85
CA PRO A 151 -17.15 -9.52 5.12
C PRO A 151 -17.38 -9.06 6.57
N LEU A 152 -16.81 -9.75 7.55
CA LEU A 152 -16.94 -9.39 8.96
C LEU A 152 -16.25 -8.04 9.26
N LEU A 153 -15.06 -7.83 8.70
CA LEU A 153 -14.32 -6.57 8.77
C LEU A 153 -15.14 -5.42 8.19
N LEU A 154 -15.70 -5.59 6.99
CA LEU A 154 -16.53 -4.59 6.34
C LEU A 154 -17.78 -4.28 7.17
N LEU A 155 -18.46 -5.31 7.68
CA LEU A 155 -19.64 -5.11 8.54
C LEU A 155 -19.29 -4.32 9.81
N GLY A 156 -18.18 -4.64 10.47
CA GLY A 156 -17.71 -3.92 11.65
C GLY A 156 -17.36 -2.46 11.34
N LEU A 157 -16.65 -2.22 10.25
CA LEU A 157 -16.29 -0.87 9.82
C LEU A 157 -17.50 -0.04 9.43
N PHE A 158 -18.42 -0.58 8.63
CA PHE A 158 -19.64 0.11 8.26
C PHE A 158 -20.56 0.37 9.47
N ALA A 159 -20.63 -0.55 10.43
CA ALA A 159 -21.40 -0.34 11.66
C ALA A 159 -20.88 0.88 12.44
N ILE A 160 -19.57 1.01 12.61
CA ILE A 160 -18.94 2.15 13.28
C ILE A 160 -19.14 3.44 12.48
N ILE A 161 -18.91 3.40 11.17
CA ILE A 161 -19.07 4.57 10.29
C ILE A 161 -20.52 5.06 10.31
N ILE A 162 -21.49 4.18 10.11
CA ILE A 162 -22.92 4.53 10.11
C ILE A 162 -23.31 5.12 11.47
N LYS A 163 -22.89 4.50 12.56
CA LYS A 163 -23.18 5.02 13.90
C LYS A 163 -22.58 6.41 14.12
N GLY A 164 -21.33 6.62 13.71
CA GLY A 164 -20.66 7.91 13.87
C GLY A 164 -21.17 9.00 12.93
N VAL A 165 -21.78 8.64 11.79
CA VAL A 165 -22.50 9.59 10.92
C VAL A 165 -23.84 9.99 11.55
N ILE A 166 -24.57 9.04 12.16
CA ILE A 166 -25.86 9.31 12.81
C ILE A 166 -25.67 10.06 14.14
N THR A 167 -24.66 9.66 14.91
CA THR A 167 -24.33 10.24 16.22
C THR A 167 -22.86 10.63 16.27
N PRO A 168 -22.47 11.79 15.71
CA PRO A 168 -21.09 12.25 15.74
C PRO A 168 -20.53 12.33 17.16
N VAL A 169 -19.25 11.98 17.33
CA VAL A 169 -18.59 11.97 18.66
C VAL A 169 -18.45 13.39 19.21
N GLY A 170 -18.22 14.37 18.34
CA GLY A 170 -18.06 15.76 18.75
C GLY A 170 -18.19 16.71 17.56
N GLU A 171 -17.77 17.94 17.75
CA GLU A 171 -17.83 18.99 16.74
C GLU A 171 -16.53 19.08 15.96
N ILE A 172 -16.66 19.36 14.67
CA ILE A 172 -15.52 19.61 13.80
C ILE A 172 -14.90 20.97 14.18
N SER A 173 -13.59 21.04 14.35
CA SER A 173 -12.88 22.28 14.68
C SER A 173 -13.11 23.37 13.62
N ALA A 174 -13.01 24.64 14.03
CA ALA A 174 -13.21 25.77 13.12
C ALA A 174 -12.05 25.94 12.11
N LEU A 175 -10.86 25.48 12.47
CA LEU A 175 -9.63 25.60 11.65
C LEU A 175 -8.91 24.25 11.56
N PRO A 176 -8.22 23.97 10.45
CA PRO A 176 -7.34 22.82 10.37
C PRO A 176 -6.14 22.98 11.30
N GLN A 177 -5.64 21.88 11.84
CA GLN A 177 -4.44 21.85 12.70
C GLN A 177 -3.13 21.87 11.88
N ILE A 178 -3.22 21.65 10.58
CA ILE A 178 -2.10 21.58 9.63
C ILE A 178 -2.20 22.68 8.58
N SER A 179 -1.06 23.22 8.16
CA SER A 179 -0.99 24.34 7.21
C SER A 179 -1.32 23.97 5.76
N ASN A 180 -0.92 22.76 5.33
CA ASN A 180 -1.15 22.29 3.95
C ASN A 180 -1.85 20.93 3.95
N VAL A 181 -3.17 20.97 3.96
CA VAL A 181 -4.03 19.79 4.06
C VAL A 181 -3.84 18.83 2.87
N ALA A 182 -3.69 19.36 1.66
CA ALA A 182 -3.52 18.52 0.45
C ALA A 182 -2.19 17.76 0.46
N VAL A 183 -1.09 18.42 0.81
CA VAL A 183 0.23 17.76 0.92
C VAL A 183 0.25 16.71 2.01
N THR A 184 -0.34 17.01 3.16
CA THR A 184 -0.47 16.04 4.26
C THR A 184 -1.30 14.84 3.81
N GLY A 185 -2.38 15.05 3.06
CA GLY A 185 -3.18 13.99 2.47
C GLY A 185 -2.36 13.11 1.50
N ILE A 186 -1.60 13.70 0.57
CA ILE A 186 -0.72 12.96 -0.34
C ILE A 186 0.31 12.13 0.42
N LYS A 187 0.99 12.74 1.39
CA LYS A 187 1.99 12.03 2.22
C LYS A 187 1.37 10.91 3.04
N ALA A 188 0.19 11.12 3.62
CA ALA A 188 -0.55 10.07 4.32
C ALA A 188 -0.91 8.91 3.38
N GLY A 189 -1.31 9.21 2.12
CA GLY A 189 -1.54 8.19 1.10
C GLY A 189 -0.26 7.40 0.75
N TYR A 190 0.89 8.03 0.65
CA TYR A 190 2.16 7.32 0.45
C TYR A 190 2.50 6.38 1.62
N GLN A 191 2.14 6.75 2.85
CA GLN A 191 2.39 5.94 4.04
C GLN A 191 1.60 4.63 4.08
N THR A 192 0.51 4.49 3.34
CA THR A 192 -0.22 3.22 3.21
C THR A 192 0.59 2.17 2.46
N MET A 193 1.41 2.59 1.49
CA MET A 193 2.22 1.77 0.59
C MET A 193 1.41 0.95 -0.42
N ASP A 194 0.13 1.23 -0.60
CA ASP A 194 -0.76 0.47 -1.47
C ASP A 194 -0.35 0.56 -2.94
N ALA A 195 0.10 1.72 -3.41
CA ALA A 195 0.61 1.87 -4.78
C ALA A 195 1.89 1.05 -5.04
N LEU A 196 2.77 0.90 -4.03
CA LEU A 196 3.93 0.03 -4.12
C LEU A 196 3.54 -1.44 -4.10
N ALA A 197 2.55 -1.79 -3.25
CA ALA A 197 2.02 -3.15 -3.12
C ALA A 197 1.18 -3.58 -4.34
N ALA A 198 0.67 -2.64 -5.13
CA ALA A 198 -0.19 -2.93 -6.28
C ALA A 198 0.49 -3.83 -7.34
N LEU A 199 1.80 -3.69 -7.53
CA LEU A 199 2.55 -4.52 -8.48
C LEU A 199 2.64 -5.99 -8.01
N PRO A 200 3.16 -6.34 -6.80
CA PRO A 200 3.17 -7.71 -6.33
C PRO A 200 1.77 -8.29 -6.10
N PHE A 201 0.83 -7.53 -5.56
CA PHE A 201 -0.55 -8.00 -5.37
C PHE A 201 -1.25 -8.28 -6.70
N GLY A 202 -1.01 -7.46 -7.71
CA GLY A 202 -1.55 -7.65 -9.04
C GLY A 202 -1.12 -8.97 -9.68
N ILE A 203 0.11 -9.43 -9.44
CA ILE A 203 0.58 -10.75 -9.90
C ILE A 203 -0.22 -11.87 -9.24
N ILE A 204 -0.37 -11.82 -7.91
CA ILE A 204 -1.11 -12.83 -7.15
C ILE A 204 -2.54 -12.93 -7.66
N VAL A 205 -3.19 -11.79 -7.89
CA VAL A 205 -4.56 -11.73 -8.40
C VAL A 205 -4.64 -12.27 -9.84
N LEU A 206 -3.70 -11.89 -10.70
CA LEU A 206 -3.66 -12.38 -12.08
C LEU A 206 -3.47 -13.90 -12.13
N GLN A 207 -2.57 -14.45 -11.32
CA GLN A 207 -2.38 -15.90 -11.18
C GLN A 207 -3.64 -16.59 -10.68
N SER A 208 -4.31 -16.03 -9.66
CA SER A 208 -5.57 -16.57 -9.13
C SER A 208 -6.68 -16.59 -10.19
N VAL A 209 -6.78 -15.55 -11.00
CA VAL A 209 -7.78 -15.45 -12.09
C VAL A 209 -7.44 -16.43 -13.21
N THR A 210 -6.16 -16.59 -13.56
CA THR A 210 -5.69 -17.59 -14.54
C THR A 210 -6.02 -19.01 -14.07
N ALA A 211 -5.75 -19.33 -12.80
CA ALA A 211 -6.09 -20.64 -12.21
C ALA A 211 -7.61 -20.95 -12.23
N LYS A 212 -8.47 -19.93 -12.32
CA LYS A 212 -9.92 -20.08 -12.49
C LYS A 212 -10.34 -20.28 -13.95
N GLY A 213 -9.39 -20.40 -14.90
CA GLY A 213 -9.65 -20.68 -16.31
C GLY A 213 -9.87 -19.42 -17.20
N TYR A 214 -9.42 -18.27 -16.74
CA TYR A 214 -9.41 -17.05 -17.56
C TYR A 214 -8.06 -16.89 -18.27
N ASP A 215 -7.84 -17.63 -19.35
CA ASP A 215 -6.55 -17.68 -20.08
C ASP A 215 -6.38 -16.54 -21.11
N ASN A 216 -7.47 -15.82 -21.43
CA ASN A 216 -7.44 -14.74 -22.43
C ASN A 216 -7.25 -13.38 -21.76
N SER A 217 -6.26 -12.59 -22.22
CA SER A 217 -5.96 -11.24 -21.70
C SER A 217 -7.16 -10.31 -21.60
N LYS A 218 -8.11 -10.36 -22.56
CA LYS A 218 -9.34 -9.54 -22.50
C LYS A 218 -10.26 -9.97 -21.35
N LYS A 219 -10.36 -11.29 -21.10
CA LYS A 219 -11.16 -11.82 -19.99
C LYS A 219 -10.49 -11.54 -18.66
N GLN A 220 -9.18 -11.71 -18.57
CA GLN A 220 -8.38 -11.35 -17.39
C GLN A 220 -8.53 -9.87 -17.07
N PHE A 221 -8.35 -8.99 -18.05
CA PHE A 221 -8.53 -7.55 -17.87
C PHE A 221 -9.93 -7.19 -17.35
N ARG A 222 -10.98 -7.83 -17.85
CA ARG A 222 -12.35 -7.60 -17.38
C ARG A 222 -12.55 -8.04 -15.93
N VAL A 223 -12.07 -9.23 -15.56
CA VAL A 223 -12.25 -9.77 -14.21
C VAL A 223 -11.37 -9.04 -13.22
N VAL A 224 -10.06 -8.91 -13.47
CA VAL A 224 -9.13 -8.25 -12.54
C VAL A 224 -9.43 -6.75 -12.47
N GLY A 225 -9.68 -6.08 -13.59
CA GLY A 225 -10.03 -4.66 -13.63
C GLY A 225 -11.36 -4.37 -12.93
N GLY A 226 -12.39 -5.19 -13.17
CA GLY A 226 -13.67 -5.09 -12.44
C GLY A 226 -13.51 -5.32 -10.95
N SER A 227 -12.67 -6.29 -10.54
CA SER A 227 -12.34 -6.55 -9.14
C SER A 227 -11.58 -5.41 -8.49
N ALA A 228 -10.65 -4.80 -9.22
CA ALA A 228 -9.88 -3.65 -8.74
C ALA A 228 -10.78 -2.42 -8.52
N ILE A 229 -11.71 -2.16 -9.46
CA ILE A 229 -12.69 -1.08 -9.30
C ILE A 229 -13.62 -1.34 -8.09
N LEU A 230 -14.11 -2.58 -7.93
CA LEU A 230 -14.95 -2.94 -6.78
C LEU A 230 -14.20 -2.73 -5.46
N ALA A 231 -12.95 -3.23 -5.37
CA ALA A 231 -12.11 -3.00 -4.20
C ALA A 231 -11.90 -1.50 -3.93
N GLY A 232 -11.59 -0.72 -4.98
CA GLY A 232 -11.43 0.73 -4.88
C GLY A 232 -12.66 1.46 -4.36
N VAL A 233 -13.86 1.08 -4.82
CA VAL A 233 -15.13 1.66 -4.34
C VAL A 233 -15.38 1.32 -2.86
N LEU A 234 -15.11 0.08 -2.45
CA LEU A 234 -15.25 -0.32 -1.05
C LEU A 234 -14.25 0.42 -0.16
N LEU A 235 -12.99 0.55 -0.61
CA LEU A 235 -11.96 1.30 0.11
C LEU A 235 -12.31 2.79 0.19
N LEU A 236 -12.82 3.39 -0.90
CA LEU A 236 -13.31 4.76 -0.91
C LEU A 236 -14.37 4.98 0.17
N ALA A 237 -15.38 4.12 0.22
CA ALA A 237 -16.47 4.24 1.18
C ALA A 237 -15.96 4.12 2.63
N VAL A 238 -15.10 3.14 2.92
CA VAL A 238 -14.55 2.92 4.25
C VAL A 238 -13.64 4.08 4.66
N TYR A 239 -12.70 4.48 3.81
CA TYR A 239 -11.71 5.51 4.17
C TYR A 239 -12.35 6.90 4.30
N MET A 240 -13.32 7.22 3.45
CA MET A 240 -14.07 8.45 3.55
C MET A 240 -14.86 8.51 4.88
N GLY A 241 -15.50 7.41 5.25
CA GLY A 241 -16.18 7.29 6.53
C GLY A 241 -15.24 7.45 7.72
N LEU A 242 -14.09 6.77 7.70
CA LEU A 242 -13.08 6.88 8.75
C LEU A 242 -12.49 8.30 8.85
N ALA A 243 -12.23 8.96 7.72
CA ALA A 243 -11.75 10.34 7.69
C ALA A 243 -12.79 11.30 8.28
N TYR A 244 -14.06 11.11 7.96
CA TYR A 244 -15.16 11.88 8.57
C TYR A 244 -15.21 11.67 10.09
N LEU A 245 -15.12 10.42 10.59
CA LEU A 245 -15.09 10.14 12.03
C LEU A 245 -13.92 10.86 12.71
N GLY A 246 -12.73 10.87 12.08
CA GLY A 246 -11.60 11.64 12.57
C GLY A 246 -11.87 13.13 12.62
N ALA A 247 -12.54 13.70 11.61
CA ALA A 247 -12.92 15.10 11.59
C ALA A 247 -13.86 15.46 12.75
N THR A 248 -14.80 14.59 13.13
CA THR A 248 -15.75 14.83 14.24
C THR A 248 -15.08 14.91 15.62
N VAL A 249 -13.83 14.53 15.75
CA VAL A 249 -13.06 14.64 17.00
C VAL A 249 -11.94 15.68 16.94
N SER A 250 -11.85 16.45 15.84
CA SER A 250 -10.81 17.46 15.61
C SER A 250 -10.85 18.62 16.61
N GLY A 251 -11.98 18.88 17.23
CA GLY A 251 -12.12 19.86 18.32
C GLY A 251 -11.68 19.34 19.69
N GLN A 252 -11.50 18.01 19.85
CA GLN A 252 -11.17 17.37 21.12
C GLN A 252 -9.73 16.88 21.20
N TYR A 253 -9.17 16.44 20.07
CA TYR A 253 -7.81 15.89 19.96
C TYR A 253 -6.95 16.72 19.02
N ASN A 254 -5.65 16.59 19.20
CA ASN A 254 -4.62 17.20 18.34
C ASN A 254 -3.55 16.18 17.99
N GLY A 255 -2.56 16.59 17.22
CA GLY A 255 -1.46 15.74 16.74
C GLY A 255 -0.59 15.10 17.83
N ALA A 256 -0.83 15.38 19.13
CA ALA A 256 -0.12 14.73 20.23
C ALA A 256 -0.69 13.33 20.55
N ILE A 257 -1.92 13.02 20.13
CA ILE A 257 -2.48 11.67 20.29
C ILE A 257 -1.87 10.71 19.26
N GLY A 258 -1.55 9.48 19.68
CA GLY A 258 -1.09 8.44 18.77
C GLY A 258 -2.18 8.01 17.78
N ARG A 259 -1.79 7.59 16.57
CA ARG A 259 -2.73 7.21 15.50
C ARG A 259 -3.67 6.07 15.90
N ALA A 260 -3.12 5.01 16.48
CA ALA A 260 -3.92 3.88 16.94
C ALA A 260 -4.83 4.28 18.11
N GLN A 261 -4.32 5.12 19.02
CA GLN A 261 -5.08 5.61 20.17
C GLN A 261 -6.29 6.45 19.77
N LEU A 262 -6.14 7.31 18.75
CA LEU A 262 -7.23 8.11 18.20
C LEU A 262 -8.38 7.22 17.70
N VAL A 263 -8.05 6.19 16.90
CA VAL A 263 -9.04 5.25 16.37
C VAL A 263 -9.77 4.54 17.50
N MET A 264 -9.03 4.05 18.50
CA MET A 264 -9.64 3.35 19.64
C MET A 264 -10.49 4.28 20.48
N ALA A 265 -10.12 5.55 20.68
CA ALA A 265 -10.93 6.55 21.36
C ALA A 265 -12.25 6.83 20.62
N ILE A 266 -12.22 6.95 19.28
CA ILE A 266 -13.42 7.09 18.45
C ILE A 266 -14.34 5.87 18.61
N VAL A 267 -13.78 4.66 18.51
CA VAL A 267 -14.54 3.41 18.63
C VAL A 267 -15.15 3.25 20.01
N GLU A 268 -14.41 3.59 21.07
CA GLU A 268 -14.89 3.56 22.45
C GLU A 268 -16.04 4.54 22.67
N ALA A 269 -15.91 5.76 22.18
CA ALA A 269 -16.95 6.78 22.27
C ALA A 269 -18.24 6.36 21.53
N LEU A 270 -18.12 5.70 20.37
CA LEU A 270 -19.26 5.28 19.57
C LEU A 270 -19.92 3.98 20.07
N MET A 271 -19.13 2.98 20.46
CA MET A 271 -19.60 1.61 20.69
C MET A 271 -19.27 1.07 22.09
N GLY A 272 -18.58 1.86 22.91
CA GLY A 272 -18.14 1.46 24.23
C GLY A 272 -17.09 0.34 24.22
N LYS A 273 -16.81 -0.22 25.39
CA LYS A 273 -15.75 -1.22 25.59
C LYS A 273 -15.93 -2.50 24.76
N VAL A 274 -17.17 -2.96 24.58
CA VAL A 274 -17.46 -4.15 23.76
C VAL A 274 -17.11 -3.90 22.29
N GLY A 275 -17.49 -2.73 21.75
CA GLY A 275 -17.13 -2.34 20.40
C GLY A 275 -15.62 -2.23 20.20
N MET A 276 -14.92 -1.70 21.20
CA MET A 276 -13.46 -1.59 21.19
C MET A 276 -12.77 -2.97 21.12
N ILE A 277 -13.25 -3.95 21.91
CA ILE A 277 -12.74 -5.32 21.86
C ILE A 277 -13.00 -5.96 20.50
N LEU A 278 -14.22 -5.89 20.00
CA LEU A 278 -14.61 -6.47 18.71
C LEU A 278 -13.81 -5.83 17.56
N PHE A 279 -13.67 -4.52 17.55
CA PHE A 279 -12.90 -3.81 16.54
C PHE A 279 -11.42 -4.17 16.59
N GLY A 280 -10.83 -4.24 17.80
CA GLY A 280 -9.45 -4.67 18.00
C GLY A 280 -9.19 -6.06 17.47
N VAL A 281 -10.09 -7.01 17.73
CA VAL A 281 -9.99 -8.38 17.19
C VAL A 281 -10.05 -8.37 15.66
N VAL A 282 -11.00 -7.66 15.06
CA VAL A 282 -11.17 -7.57 13.60
C VAL A 282 -9.93 -6.98 12.94
N VAL A 283 -9.41 -5.87 13.48
CA VAL A 283 -8.17 -5.25 12.98
C VAL A 283 -6.97 -6.18 13.17
N GLY A 284 -6.85 -6.83 14.32
CA GLY A 284 -5.79 -7.80 14.58
C GLY A 284 -5.76 -8.94 13.56
N LEU A 285 -6.92 -9.49 13.23
CA LEU A 285 -7.05 -10.52 12.22
C LEU A 285 -6.71 -10.00 10.81
N ALA A 286 -7.14 -8.79 10.45
CA ALA A 286 -6.75 -8.13 9.20
C ALA A 286 -5.23 -7.94 9.12
N CYS A 287 -4.59 -7.51 10.22
CA CYS A 287 -3.14 -7.38 10.31
C CYS A 287 -2.41 -8.72 10.14
N VAL A 288 -2.92 -9.81 10.71
CA VAL A 288 -2.37 -11.16 10.54
C VAL A 288 -2.40 -11.57 9.06
N THR A 289 -3.53 -11.38 8.37
CA THR A 289 -3.63 -11.75 6.94
C THR A 289 -2.69 -10.94 6.06
N THR A 290 -2.60 -9.65 6.30
CA THR A 290 -1.65 -8.76 5.60
C THR A 290 -0.21 -9.18 5.87
N ALA A 291 0.14 -9.47 7.13
CA ALA A 291 1.49 -9.92 7.49
C ALA A 291 1.86 -11.25 6.79
N ILE A 292 0.94 -12.21 6.70
CA ILE A 292 1.16 -13.48 5.97
C ILE A 292 1.41 -13.20 4.48
N ALA A 293 0.55 -12.42 3.85
CA ALA A 293 0.66 -12.13 2.42
C ALA A 293 1.97 -11.42 2.08
N LEU A 294 2.34 -10.39 2.84
CA LEU A 294 3.57 -9.63 2.64
C LEU A 294 4.83 -10.44 2.96
N THR A 295 4.82 -11.24 4.04
CA THR A 295 5.95 -12.11 4.40
C THR A 295 6.18 -13.16 3.32
N SER A 296 5.12 -13.80 2.85
CA SER A 296 5.22 -14.81 1.78
C SER A 296 5.71 -14.20 0.48
N SER A 297 5.18 -13.04 0.08
CA SER A 297 5.60 -12.35 -1.15
C SER A 297 7.07 -11.90 -1.08
N ALA A 298 7.49 -11.32 0.04
CA ALA A 298 8.86 -10.86 0.22
C ALA A 298 9.85 -12.03 0.26
N ALA A 299 9.51 -13.11 0.96
CA ALA A 299 10.35 -14.31 1.02
C ALA A 299 10.48 -15.00 -0.34
N ALA A 300 9.40 -15.07 -1.13
CA ALA A 300 9.43 -15.61 -2.48
C ALA A 300 10.32 -14.75 -3.41
N TYR A 301 10.17 -13.43 -3.36
CA TYR A 301 10.99 -12.51 -4.14
C TYR A 301 12.49 -12.65 -3.83
N PHE A 302 12.88 -12.66 -2.55
CA PHE A 302 14.29 -12.79 -2.18
C PHE A 302 14.85 -14.17 -2.50
N ALA A 303 14.07 -15.25 -2.38
CA ALA A 303 14.48 -16.58 -2.79
C ALA A 303 14.76 -16.67 -4.30
N GLU A 304 13.91 -16.02 -5.11
CA GLU A 304 14.11 -15.91 -6.56
C GLU A 304 15.32 -15.04 -6.90
N LEU A 305 15.49 -13.89 -6.25
CA LEU A 305 16.63 -12.99 -6.43
C LEU A 305 17.96 -13.70 -6.14
N CYS A 306 18.00 -14.55 -5.10
CA CYS A 306 19.14 -15.39 -4.77
C CYS A 306 19.28 -16.65 -5.66
N ARG A 307 18.46 -16.79 -6.72
CA ARG A 307 18.45 -17.93 -7.64
C ARG A 307 18.34 -19.29 -6.93
N GLY A 308 17.53 -19.36 -5.87
CA GLY A 308 17.32 -20.58 -5.09
C GLY A 308 18.49 -21.02 -4.20
N LYS A 309 19.61 -20.25 -4.14
CA LYS A 309 20.74 -20.56 -3.24
C LYS A 309 20.34 -20.51 -1.76
N VAL A 310 19.41 -19.64 -1.42
CA VAL A 310 18.85 -19.53 -0.07
C VAL A 310 17.39 -19.98 -0.14
N PRO A 311 16.98 -20.95 0.69
CA PRO A 311 15.62 -21.48 0.63
C PRO A 311 14.59 -20.46 1.14
N TYR A 312 13.38 -20.49 0.58
CA TYR A 312 12.23 -19.66 0.98
C TYR A 312 12.04 -19.58 2.50
N LYS A 313 12.12 -20.74 3.18
CA LYS A 313 11.95 -20.82 4.64
C LYS A 313 12.96 -19.98 5.43
N ALA A 314 14.19 -19.87 4.94
CA ALA A 314 15.21 -19.04 5.60
C ALA A 314 14.85 -17.56 5.52
N PHE A 315 14.32 -17.10 4.39
CA PHE A 315 13.81 -15.72 4.26
C PHE A 315 12.58 -15.46 5.13
N VAL A 316 11.64 -16.41 5.22
CA VAL A 316 10.49 -16.28 6.14
C VAL A 316 10.96 -16.09 7.58
N ILE A 317 11.92 -16.92 8.05
CA ILE A 317 12.48 -16.81 9.39
C ILE A 317 13.17 -15.45 9.59
N ALA A 318 14.03 -15.05 8.66
CA ALA A 318 14.77 -13.78 8.75
C ALA A 318 13.80 -12.57 8.79
N ILE A 319 12.78 -12.57 7.93
CA ILE A 319 11.77 -11.51 7.88
C ILE A 319 10.98 -11.46 9.20
N CYS A 320 10.53 -12.60 9.72
CA CYS A 320 9.77 -12.64 10.97
C CYS A 320 10.61 -12.17 12.17
N VAL A 321 11.86 -12.62 12.29
CA VAL A 321 12.77 -12.21 13.38
C VAL A 321 13.05 -10.71 13.29
N PHE A 322 13.42 -10.20 12.12
CA PHE A 322 13.68 -8.77 11.92
C PHE A 322 12.44 -7.92 12.23
N SER A 323 11.28 -8.33 11.71
CA SER A 323 10.02 -7.62 11.93
C SER A 323 9.57 -7.65 13.39
N ALA A 324 9.85 -8.75 14.12
CA ALA A 324 9.59 -8.82 15.56
C ALA A 324 10.40 -7.78 16.33
N VAL A 325 11.67 -7.56 15.98
CA VAL A 325 12.50 -6.52 16.60
C VAL A 325 11.98 -5.13 16.28
N VAL A 326 11.74 -4.85 14.98
CA VAL A 326 11.32 -3.52 14.50
C VAL A 326 9.93 -3.14 15.04
N SER A 327 9.01 -4.09 15.20
CA SER A 327 7.65 -3.81 15.69
C SER A 327 7.63 -3.21 17.12
N ASN A 328 8.67 -3.44 17.91
CA ASN A 328 8.78 -2.87 19.26
C ASN A 328 9.12 -1.37 19.29
N LEU A 329 9.39 -0.75 18.13
CA LEU A 329 9.50 0.71 18.02
C LEU A 329 8.15 1.41 18.23
N GLY A 330 7.04 0.69 18.06
CA GLY A 330 5.68 1.22 18.04
C GLY A 330 5.30 1.83 16.70
N LEU A 331 3.98 1.96 16.48
CA LEU A 331 3.41 2.36 15.20
C LEU A 331 3.94 3.72 14.71
N ASP A 332 3.86 4.74 15.54
CA ASP A 332 4.20 6.12 15.15
C ASP A 332 5.68 6.28 14.79
N ARG A 333 6.58 5.58 15.48
CA ARG A 333 8.02 5.60 15.15
C ARG A 333 8.32 4.85 13.85
N ILE A 334 7.67 3.71 13.62
CA ILE A 334 7.80 2.97 12.35
C ILE A 334 7.36 3.87 11.19
N VAL A 335 6.25 4.57 11.33
CA VAL A 335 5.75 5.52 10.32
C VAL A 335 6.73 6.67 10.11
N ALA A 336 7.29 7.26 11.18
CA ALA A 336 8.24 8.36 11.08
C ALA A 336 9.55 7.97 10.37
N VAL A 337 10.06 6.77 10.62
CA VAL A 337 11.27 6.24 9.93
C VAL A 337 10.97 5.87 8.47
N ALA A 338 9.76 5.41 8.17
CA ALA A 338 9.36 5.05 6.83
C ALA A 338 9.18 6.24 5.89
N ALA A 339 8.68 7.38 6.42
CA ALA A 339 8.29 8.54 5.63
C ALA A 339 9.38 9.01 4.64
N PRO A 340 10.62 9.30 5.05
CA PRO A 340 11.66 9.76 4.13
C PRO A 340 12.04 8.73 3.06
N VAL A 341 11.99 7.45 3.40
CA VAL A 341 12.29 6.38 2.44
C VAL A 341 11.20 6.29 1.38
N LEU A 342 9.94 6.39 1.78
CA LEU A 342 8.81 6.38 0.88
C LEU A 342 8.79 7.61 -0.02
N ASP A 343 9.07 8.80 0.51
CA ASP A 343 9.17 10.04 -0.28
C ASP A 343 10.21 9.94 -1.40
N VAL A 344 11.25 9.11 -1.25
CA VAL A 344 12.27 8.86 -2.29
C VAL A 344 11.85 7.79 -3.29
N ILE A 345 11.21 6.69 -2.83
CA ILE A 345 10.91 5.52 -3.68
C ILE A 345 9.63 5.72 -4.51
N TYR A 346 8.64 6.42 -3.97
CA TYR A 346 7.36 6.62 -4.66
C TYR A 346 7.49 7.32 -6.02
N PRO A 347 8.15 8.49 -6.17
CA PRO A 347 8.20 9.20 -7.43
C PRO A 347 8.76 8.40 -8.60
N PRO A 348 9.92 7.74 -8.55
CA PRO A 348 10.40 6.93 -9.66
C PRO A 348 9.49 5.74 -9.96
N THR A 349 8.86 5.14 -8.95
CA THR A 349 7.89 4.04 -9.15
C THR A 349 6.64 4.54 -9.88
N LEU A 350 6.11 5.69 -9.49
CA LEU A 350 4.96 6.30 -10.14
C LEU A 350 5.25 6.68 -11.61
N VAL A 351 6.43 7.20 -11.90
CA VAL A 351 6.86 7.46 -13.28
C VAL A 351 6.76 6.20 -14.14
N LEU A 352 7.22 5.06 -13.62
CA LEU A 352 7.16 3.78 -14.35
C LEU A 352 5.73 3.29 -14.53
N ILE A 353 4.89 3.42 -13.51
CA ILE A 353 3.46 3.09 -13.58
C ILE A 353 2.77 3.94 -14.64
N PHE A 354 2.95 5.27 -14.60
CA PHE A 354 2.34 6.20 -15.57
C PHE A 354 2.80 5.94 -17.00
N ILE A 355 4.11 5.77 -17.23
CA ILE A 355 4.64 5.49 -18.58
C ILE A 355 4.14 4.13 -19.06
N SER A 356 4.11 3.10 -18.23
CA SER A 356 3.65 1.77 -18.61
C SER A 356 2.16 1.75 -18.93
N LEU A 357 1.37 2.55 -18.21
CA LEU A 357 -0.07 2.64 -18.43
C LEU A 357 -0.43 3.54 -19.61
N LEU A 358 0.10 4.75 -19.68
CA LEU A 358 -0.32 5.76 -20.65
C LEU A 358 0.47 5.67 -21.96
N MET A 359 1.76 5.34 -21.87
CA MET A 359 2.70 5.38 -22.99
C MET A 359 3.51 4.07 -23.11
N PRO A 360 2.87 2.89 -23.23
CA PRO A 360 3.56 1.59 -23.22
C PRO A 360 4.58 1.42 -24.36
N ARG A 361 4.41 2.15 -25.46
CA ARG A 361 5.32 2.12 -26.61
C ARG A 361 6.50 3.09 -26.51
N MET A 362 6.56 3.92 -25.43
CA MET A 362 7.64 4.87 -25.23
C MET A 362 8.99 4.16 -25.07
N PRO A 363 10.09 4.67 -25.67
CA PRO A 363 11.40 4.04 -25.53
C PRO A 363 11.89 4.01 -24.09
N ASP A 364 12.56 2.93 -23.68
CA ASP A 364 13.05 2.74 -22.31
C ASP A 364 14.02 3.83 -21.85
N ARG A 365 14.75 4.47 -22.77
CA ARG A 365 15.62 5.60 -22.46
C ARG A 365 14.86 6.78 -21.84
N VAL A 366 13.62 7.04 -22.32
CA VAL A 366 12.77 8.10 -21.77
C VAL A 366 12.34 7.73 -20.34
N SER A 367 11.96 6.49 -20.12
CA SER A 367 11.62 5.99 -18.79
C SER A 367 12.82 6.12 -17.84
N ARG A 368 14.04 5.81 -18.29
CA ARG A 368 15.27 5.97 -17.51
C ARG A 368 15.53 7.44 -17.15
N GLY A 369 15.47 8.34 -18.14
CA GLY A 369 15.65 9.76 -17.90
C GLY A 369 14.63 10.29 -16.89
N ALA A 370 13.35 10.00 -17.11
CA ALA A 370 12.27 10.43 -16.24
C ALA A 370 12.42 9.90 -14.79
N CYS A 371 12.80 8.63 -14.62
CA CYS A 371 13.05 8.07 -13.30
C CYS A 371 14.26 8.70 -12.60
N ILE A 372 15.33 9.00 -13.34
CA ILE A 372 16.50 9.70 -12.78
C ILE A 372 16.11 11.10 -12.30
N GLY A 373 15.36 11.86 -13.11
CA GLY A 373 14.87 13.18 -12.73
C GLY A 373 13.98 13.11 -11.48
N ALA A 374 13.04 12.17 -11.43
CA ALA A 374 12.20 11.94 -10.26
C ALA A 374 13.02 11.59 -9.02
N LEU A 375 13.95 10.65 -9.13
CA LEU A 375 14.77 10.16 -8.02
C LEU A 375 15.66 11.27 -7.44
N ILE A 376 16.39 11.99 -8.30
CA ILE A 376 17.27 13.09 -7.86
C ILE A 376 16.43 14.15 -7.12
N THR A 377 15.32 14.56 -7.70
CA THR A 377 14.47 15.58 -7.08
C THR A 377 13.89 15.10 -5.75
N SER A 378 13.43 13.85 -5.67
CA SER A 378 12.89 13.29 -4.43
C SER A 378 13.92 13.23 -3.32
N VAL A 379 15.16 12.81 -3.64
CA VAL A 379 16.27 12.81 -2.67
C VAL A 379 16.56 14.22 -2.17
N LEU A 380 16.65 15.20 -3.08
CA LEU A 380 16.90 16.59 -2.70
C LEU A 380 15.78 17.17 -1.81
N CYS A 381 14.51 16.91 -2.17
CA CYS A 381 13.35 17.34 -1.38
C CYS A 381 13.35 16.69 0.01
N THR A 382 13.66 15.40 0.10
CA THR A 382 13.72 14.68 1.37
C THR A 382 14.87 15.20 2.26
N LEU A 383 16.04 15.45 1.69
CA LEU A 383 17.17 16.05 2.42
C LEU A 383 16.81 17.45 2.95
N THR A 384 16.15 18.27 2.13
CA THR A 384 15.70 19.62 2.55
C THR A 384 14.68 19.52 3.69
N ALA A 385 13.73 18.60 3.63
CA ALA A 385 12.75 18.35 4.70
C ALA A 385 13.40 17.92 6.02
N HIS A 386 14.62 17.35 5.97
CA HIS A 386 15.39 16.92 7.14
C HIS A 386 16.51 17.90 7.54
N GLY A 387 16.40 19.16 7.12
CA GLY A 387 17.26 20.24 7.59
C GLY A 387 18.51 20.52 6.76
N VAL A 388 18.72 19.83 5.62
CA VAL A 388 19.80 20.18 4.71
C VAL A 388 19.35 21.39 3.87
N ASN A 389 20.04 22.52 3.99
CA ASN A 389 19.70 23.71 3.23
C ASN A 389 20.10 23.58 1.75
N ILE A 390 19.12 23.35 0.88
CA ILE A 390 19.31 23.30 -0.58
C ILE A 390 18.43 24.38 -1.21
N PRO A 391 18.98 25.58 -1.50
CA PRO A 391 18.20 26.76 -1.88
C PRO A 391 17.33 26.59 -3.14
N VAL A 392 17.72 25.68 -4.04
CA VAL A 392 16.99 25.41 -5.28
C VAL A 392 15.68 24.64 -5.04
N VAL A 393 15.58 23.85 -3.98
CA VAL A 393 14.44 22.95 -3.75
C VAL A 393 13.12 23.72 -3.52
N PRO A 394 13.06 24.75 -2.66
CA PRO A 394 11.83 25.52 -2.47
C PRO A 394 11.35 26.28 -3.72
N SER A 395 12.27 26.57 -4.67
CA SER A 395 11.93 27.23 -5.94
C SER A 395 11.47 26.27 -7.03
N LEU A 396 11.49 24.96 -6.77
CA LEU A 396 11.01 23.98 -7.74
C LEU A 396 9.49 24.13 -7.94
N PRO A 397 9.01 24.03 -9.20
CA PRO A 397 7.58 24.04 -9.47
C PRO A 397 6.86 22.92 -8.71
N LEU A 398 5.65 23.20 -8.25
CA LEU A 398 4.80 22.25 -7.49
C LEU A 398 5.39 21.83 -6.12
N TYR A 399 6.36 22.60 -5.58
CA TYR A 399 6.95 22.31 -4.28
C TYR A 399 5.89 22.35 -3.17
N ASP A 400 5.04 23.36 -3.15
CA ASP A 400 3.96 23.52 -2.18
C ASP A 400 2.88 22.45 -2.28
N LEU A 401 2.87 21.68 -3.39
CA LEU A 401 1.97 20.53 -3.59
C LEU A 401 2.64 19.18 -3.30
N GLY A 402 3.93 19.17 -2.92
CA GLY A 402 4.68 17.92 -2.71
C GLY A 402 4.94 17.13 -4.00
N LEU A 403 4.80 17.76 -5.17
CA LEU A 403 4.91 17.15 -6.48
C LEU A 403 6.08 17.71 -7.30
N SER A 404 7.10 18.22 -6.64
CA SER A 404 8.28 18.85 -7.26
C SER A 404 9.00 17.95 -8.27
N TRP A 405 8.86 16.63 -8.13
CA TRP A 405 9.52 15.63 -8.97
C TRP A 405 8.91 15.52 -10.38
N LEU A 406 7.66 15.96 -10.59
CA LEU A 406 6.94 15.80 -11.86
C LEU A 406 7.62 16.52 -13.04
N ILE A 407 7.97 17.79 -12.85
CA ILE A 407 8.58 18.59 -13.92
C ILE A 407 10.00 18.12 -14.23
N PRO A 408 10.91 17.91 -13.25
CA PRO A 408 12.21 17.31 -13.53
C PRO A 408 12.11 15.92 -14.17
N ALA A 409 11.17 15.07 -13.78
CA ALA A 409 10.94 13.81 -14.45
C ALA A 409 10.60 13.99 -15.94
N ALA A 410 9.70 14.91 -16.26
CA ALA A 410 9.35 15.22 -17.65
C ALA A 410 10.54 15.78 -18.44
N VAL A 411 11.28 16.73 -17.86
CA VAL A 411 12.46 17.36 -18.50
C VAL A 411 13.55 16.34 -18.79
N PHE A 412 13.93 15.52 -17.82
CA PHE A 412 14.96 14.47 -18.00
C PHE A 412 14.49 13.39 -18.98
N GLY A 413 13.20 13.05 -18.96
CA GLY A 413 12.61 12.13 -19.92
C GLY A 413 12.68 12.67 -21.36
N LEU A 414 12.33 13.93 -21.56
CA LEU A 414 12.44 14.61 -22.86
C LEU A 414 13.89 14.73 -23.30
N ALA A 415 14.81 15.15 -22.44
CA ALA A 415 16.23 15.22 -22.74
C ALA A 415 16.79 13.85 -23.18
N ALA A 416 16.39 12.79 -22.47
CA ALA A 416 16.78 11.43 -22.86
C ALA A 416 16.19 10.99 -24.21
N SER A 417 15.07 11.55 -24.64
CA SER A 417 14.49 11.28 -25.97
C SER A 417 15.34 11.83 -27.11
N LEU A 418 16.05 12.92 -26.88
CA LEU A 418 16.88 13.62 -27.85
C LEU A 418 18.28 12.99 -28.03
N LEU A 419 18.71 12.12 -27.09
CA LEU A 419 20.00 11.44 -27.21
C LEU A 419 20.00 10.49 -28.40
N PRO A 420 21.09 10.43 -29.21
CA PRO A 420 21.15 9.55 -30.36
C PRO A 420 21.04 8.09 -29.95
N LEU A 421 20.38 7.29 -30.80
CA LEU A 421 20.26 5.84 -30.62
C LEU A 421 21.65 5.20 -30.72
N ARG A 422 22.29 4.84 -29.62
CA ARG A 422 23.32 3.80 -29.66
C ARG A 422 22.60 2.52 -30.08
N ALA A 423 22.86 2.07 -31.30
CA ALA A 423 22.38 0.80 -31.83
C ALA A 423 22.87 -0.36 -30.94
N ARG A 424 22.07 -0.73 -29.96
CA ARG A 424 22.23 -2.00 -29.24
C ARG A 424 21.13 -2.91 -29.75
N SER A 425 21.57 -3.99 -30.41
CA SER A 425 20.73 -5.01 -31.00
C SER A 425 19.50 -5.29 -30.09
N ARG A 426 18.32 -5.07 -30.66
CA ARG A 426 17.06 -5.59 -30.14
C ARG A 426 17.14 -7.11 -30.22
N GLU A 427 17.57 -7.77 -29.18
CA GLU A 427 17.14 -9.13 -28.94
C GLU A 427 15.64 -9.06 -28.67
N LYS A 428 14.89 -9.55 -29.65
CA LYS A 428 13.44 -9.69 -29.63
C LYS A 428 13.06 -10.57 -28.44
N ARG A 429 12.71 -9.98 -27.30
CA ARG A 429 11.86 -10.66 -26.31
C ARG A 429 10.41 -10.55 -26.77
N ILE A 430 10.10 -11.23 -27.87
CA ILE A 430 8.76 -11.65 -28.18
C ILE A 430 8.62 -12.98 -27.43
N VAL A 431 7.85 -12.99 -26.34
CA VAL A 431 7.30 -14.24 -25.81
C VAL A 431 6.47 -14.81 -26.96
N PRO A 432 6.81 -15.98 -27.50
CA PRO A 432 5.98 -16.57 -28.53
C PRO A 432 4.63 -16.90 -27.89
N LEU A 433 3.57 -16.42 -28.50
CA LEU A 433 2.24 -17.00 -28.29
C LEU A 433 2.33 -18.48 -28.61
N PRO A 434 1.76 -19.39 -27.79
CA PRO A 434 1.72 -20.81 -28.15
C PRO A 434 1.07 -20.94 -29.51
N ASN A 435 1.80 -21.59 -30.42
CA ASN A 435 1.34 -21.90 -31.76
C ASN A 435 -0.02 -22.60 -31.69
N GLU A 436 -0.94 -22.14 -32.51
CA GLU A 436 -2.00 -22.95 -33.06
C GLU A 436 -1.36 -24.10 -33.88
N GLU A 437 -1.31 -25.28 -33.30
CA GLU A 437 -1.18 -26.51 -34.06
C GLU A 437 -2.53 -27.26 -33.99
N HIS A 438 -3.08 -27.44 -35.17
CA HIS A 438 -4.17 -28.24 -35.74
C HIS A 438 -5.05 -29.11 -34.83
#